data_aae6bde78866c55cba4d15dc62d5af63
#
_entry.id   aae6bde78866c55cba4d15dc62d5af63
#
_cell.length_a   1.000
_cell.length_b   1.000
_cell.length_c   1.000
_cell.angle_alpha   90.00
_cell.angle_beta   90.00
_cell.angle_gamma   90.00
#
_symmetry.space_group_name_H-M   'P 1'
#
loop_
_entity.id
_entity.type
_entity.pdbx_description
1 polymer ?
#
loop_
_entity_poly.entity_id
_entity_poly.type
_entity_poly.pdbx_seq_one_letter_code
_entity_poly.pdbx_strand_id
1 'polypeptide(L)'
;MVQEEQRPSPPAGSVPVTGAASQWGTTVPEAATPGDIAPVPSTTTNSGGRAIREIVETLLLAALIFFVVRLVVLNFRVDGNSMVPNLQDEQMLLVNVNAYRHFDLNNVLNLLPGDDQPEERMVWPFGEPQRGDIIVFNPDADAEQPYIKRIIGLPGETITFQDGYVHVNGQQLDESYIDGAVTECRRECDMVVNEDHVYVLGDNRNNSTDSRSPSVGQVPLSNVIGKAWLSYWPMDLFGFVPHYDYPNDVDANAGVGTAPNAAAPAASPETREERRERRQRERAADEVPTLVPQN
;
A
#
# COMPACT_ATOMS: atom_id res chain seq x y z
N MET A 1 39.27 31.13 -29.43
CA MET A 1 39.92 32.14 -28.57
C MET A 1 39.54 31.74 -27.16
N VAL A 2 40.47 31.05 -26.50
CA VAL A 2 40.33 30.57 -25.12
C VAL A 2 41.18 31.53 -24.30
N GLN A 3 40.57 32.23 -23.36
CA GLN A 3 41.31 33.06 -22.38
C GLN A 3 41.55 32.22 -21.14
N GLU A 4 42.82 32.00 -20.89
CA GLU A 4 43.44 31.38 -19.74
C GLU A 4 43.53 32.43 -18.61
N GLU A 5 42.84 32.20 -17.50
CA GLU A 5 42.83 33.08 -16.34
C GLU A 5 43.91 32.64 -15.34
N GLN A 6 44.95 33.51 -15.22
CA GLN A 6 46.12 33.33 -14.36
C GLN A 6 45.76 33.50 -12.87
N ARG A 7 46.21 32.56 -12.06
CA ARG A 7 46.23 32.66 -10.61
C ARG A 7 47.38 33.49 -10.10
N PRO A 8 47.20 34.44 -9.17
CA PRO A 8 48.31 35.17 -8.55
C PRO A 8 48.97 34.38 -7.42
N SER A 9 50.31 34.45 -7.37
CA SER A 9 51.21 33.91 -6.36
C SER A 9 51.17 34.71 -5.06
N PRO A 10 51.39 34.10 -3.87
CA PRO A 10 51.46 34.81 -2.59
C PRO A 10 52.83 35.47 -2.37
N PRO A 11 52.90 36.61 -1.61
CA PRO A 11 54.15 37.33 -1.36
C PRO A 11 55.02 36.70 -0.27
N ALA A 12 56.32 36.76 -0.48
CA ALA A 12 57.35 36.39 0.48
C ALA A 12 57.43 37.43 1.60
N GLY A 13 57.18 37.00 2.83
CA GLY A 13 57.40 37.78 4.04
C GLY A 13 58.61 37.24 4.80
N SER A 14 59.70 38.08 4.84
CA SER A 14 60.91 37.86 5.62
C SER A 14 60.66 38.09 7.11
N VAL A 15 61.07 37.15 7.98
CA VAL A 15 61.04 37.28 9.45
C VAL A 15 62.47 37.49 9.93
N PRO A 16 62.76 38.50 10.77
CA PRO A 16 64.13 38.77 11.29
C PRO A 16 64.42 37.81 12.46
N VAL A 17 65.66 37.30 12.42
CA VAL A 17 66.26 36.48 13.51
C VAL A 17 66.81 37.46 14.53
N THR A 18 66.30 37.47 15.76
CA THR A 18 66.96 38.06 16.94
C THR A 18 67.35 36.92 17.87
N GLY A 19 68.65 36.79 18.10
CA GLY A 19 69.22 35.81 18.98
C GLY A 19 69.04 36.15 20.47
N ALA A 20 68.83 35.13 21.24
CA ALA A 20 69.08 35.13 22.68
C ALA A 20 69.79 33.82 23.08
N ALA A 21 71.02 33.92 23.43
CA ALA A 21 71.79 32.83 24.03
C ALA A 21 71.29 32.62 25.48
N SER A 22 70.94 31.42 25.84
CA SER A 22 70.81 31.06 27.22
C SER A 22 71.25 29.61 27.43
N GLN A 23 72.32 29.48 28.08
CA GLN A 23 72.87 28.53 29.01
C GLN A 23 72.28 27.07 28.99
N TRP A 24 73.11 26.18 28.45
CA TRP A 24 72.93 24.75 28.62
C TRP A 24 73.50 24.35 29.96
N GLY A 25 72.64 24.17 30.98
CA GLY A 25 72.98 23.45 32.19
C GLY A 25 72.92 21.93 31.90
N THR A 26 74.07 21.29 31.79
CA THR A 26 74.22 19.84 31.73
C THR A 26 73.92 19.24 33.09
N THR A 27 72.69 18.81 33.35
CA THR A 27 72.41 17.85 34.37
C THR A 27 72.28 16.50 33.68
N VAL A 28 73.29 15.69 33.89
CA VAL A 28 73.28 14.27 33.50
C VAL A 28 72.22 13.59 34.38
N PRO A 29 71.20 12.93 33.85
CA PRO A 29 70.32 12.13 34.67
C PRO A 29 71.04 10.88 35.10
N GLU A 30 71.08 10.66 36.41
CA GLU A 30 71.57 9.49 37.11
C GLU A 30 70.95 8.21 36.49
N ALA A 31 71.80 7.26 36.21
CA ALA A 31 71.43 5.99 35.62
C ALA A 31 70.39 5.29 36.50
N ALA A 32 69.19 5.13 35.96
CA ALA A 32 68.12 4.33 36.57
C ALA A 32 68.62 2.88 36.72
N THR A 33 68.57 2.39 37.93
CA THR A 33 68.82 0.99 38.27
C THR A 33 67.90 0.06 37.53
N PRO A 34 68.40 -1.06 36.95
CA PRO A 34 67.53 -2.02 36.24
C PRO A 34 66.81 -2.89 37.28
N GLY A 35 65.65 -2.47 37.71
CA GLY A 35 64.92 -3.23 38.73
C GLY A 35 63.40 -3.01 38.84
N ASP A 36 62.84 -1.88 38.32
CA ASP A 36 61.42 -1.57 38.49
C ASP A 36 60.72 -1.43 37.14
N ILE A 37 60.67 -2.49 36.35
CA ILE A 37 59.69 -2.62 35.29
C ILE A 37 58.44 -3.22 35.94
N ALA A 38 57.48 -2.34 36.31
CA ALA A 38 56.16 -2.76 36.72
C ALA A 38 55.60 -3.68 35.64
N PRO A 39 55.01 -4.82 35.97
CA PRO A 39 54.42 -5.70 34.96
C PRO A 39 53.28 -4.95 34.27
N VAL A 40 53.43 -4.75 32.97
CA VAL A 40 52.36 -4.21 32.11
C VAL A 40 51.18 -5.18 32.28
N PRO A 41 50.01 -4.72 32.73
CA PRO A 41 48.86 -5.59 32.83
C PRO A 41 48.54 -6.12 31.43
N SER A 42 48.81 -7.41 31.22
CA SER A 42 48.39 -8.14 30.05
C SER A 42 46.87 -8.25 30.11
N THR A 43 46.17 -7.26 29.54
CA THR A 43 44.75 -7.39 29.26
C THR A 43 44.58 -8.46 28.19
N THR A 44 44.51 -9.71 28.60
CA THR A 44 43.96 -10.79 27.79
C THR A 44 42.47 -10.47 27.57
N THR A 45 42.20 -9.56 26.69
CA THR A 45 40.84 -9.38 26.19
C THR A 45 40.46 -10.65 25.44
N ASN A 46 39.45 -11.35 25.94
CA ASN A 46 38.78 -12.42 25.21
C ASN A 46 38.13 -11.83 23.92
N SER A 47 38.97 -11.45 22.97
CA SER A 47 38.57 -10.80 21.72
C SER A 47 37.73 -11.75 20.85
N GLY A 48 37.99 -13.05 20.91
CA GLY A 48 37.25 -14.06 20.16
C GLY A 48 35.77 -14.15 20.57
N GLY A 49 35.48 -14.14 21.87
CA GLY A 49 34.10 -14.23 22.37
C GLY A 49 33.25 -12.98 22.05
N ARG A 50 33.90 -11.80 22.11
CA ARG A 50 33.23 -10.55 21.72
C ARG A 50 32.93 -10.49 20.22
N ALA A 51 33.90 -10.85 19.38
CA ALA A 51 33.72 -10.88 17.93
C ALA A 51 32.61 -11.88 17.51
N ILE A 52 32.56 -13.06 18.11
CA ILE A 52 31.50 -14.04 17.85
C ILE A 52 30.14 -13.48 18.28
N ARG A 53 30.05 -12.85 19.43
CA ARG A 53 28.79 -12.23 19.91
C ARG A 53 28.31 -11.12 18.96
N GLU A 54 29.18 -10.22 18.52
CA GLU A 54 28.87 -9.15 17.59
C GLU A 54 28.36 -9.69 16.23
N ILE A 55 28.98 -10.75 15.71
CA ILE A 55 28.54 -11.43 14.50
C ILE A 55 27.13 -12.03 14.69
N VAL A 56 26.91 -12.72 15.82
CA VAL A 56 25.61 -13.33 16.12
C VAL A 56 24.52 -12.27 16.28
N GLU A 57 24.79 -11.20 17.00
CA GLU A 57 23.86 -10.07 17.16
C GLU A 57 23.53 -9.43 15.80
N THR A 58 24.53 -9.24 14.94
CA THR A 58 24.31 -8.70 13.59
C THR A 58 23.49 -9.63 12.72
N LEU A 59 23.75 -10.94 12.76
CA LEU A 59 22.98 -11.93 12.01
C LEU A 59 21.54 -12.04 12.52
N LEU A 60 21.32 -11.98 13.84
CA LEU A 60 19.98 -11.96 14.41
C LEU A 60 19.21 -10.71 14.01
N LEU A 61 19.87 -9.54 14.04
CA LEU A 61 19.25 -8.29 13.60
C LEU A 61 18.92 -8.34 12.10
N ALA A 62 19.83 -8.83 11.27
CA ALA A 62 19.60 -8.99 9.83
C ALA A 62 18.43 -9.95 9.55
N ALA A 63 18.39 -11.09 10.28
CA ALA A 63 17.27 -12.03 10.19
C ALA A 63 15.95 -11.40 10.63
N LEU A 64 15.95 -10.65 11.72
CA LEU A 64 14.77 -9.93 12.20
C LEU A 64 14.24 -8.95 11.15
N ILE A 65 15.13 -8.12 10.59
CA ILE A 65 14.78 -7.16 9.54
C ILE A 65 14.22 -7.89 8.31
N PHE A 66 14.88 -8.97 7.89
CA PHE A 66 14.40 -9.79 6.76
C PHE A 66 12.99 -10.33 7.01
N PHE A 67 12.72 -10.88 8.20
CA PHE A 67 11.38 -11.37 8.53
C PHE A 67 10.34 -10.26 8.56
N VAL A 68 10.66 -9.10 9.16
CA VAL A 68 9.76 -7.94 9.19
C VAL A 68 9.41 -7.48 7.77
N VAL A 69 10.41 -7.36 6.90
CA VAL A 69 10.17 -6.98 5.49
C VAL A 69 9.28 -8.02 4.80
N ARG A 70 9.53 -9.32 5.00
CA ARG A 70 8.72 -10.40 4.39
C ARG A 70 7.27 -10.45 4.90
N LEU A 71 7.00 -9.91 6.09
CA LEU A 71 5.63 -9.80 6.62
C LEU A 71 4.84 -8.64 6.02
N VAL A 72 5.53 -7.65 5.45
CA VAL A 72 4.90 -6.42 4.93
C VAL A 72 4.82 -6.43 3.41
N VAL A 73 5.78 -7.06 2.73
CA VAL A 73 5.96 -6.90 1.28
C VAL A 73 6.00 -8.26 0.59
N LEU A 74 5.16 -8.39 -0.43
CA LEU A 74 5.23 -9.49 -1.41
C LEU A 74 5.70 -8.95 -2.75
N ASN A 75 6.39 -9.80 -3.51
CA ASN A 75 6.80 -9.50 -4.88
C ASN A 75 5.84 -10.16 -5.87
N PHE A 76 5.44 -9.39 -6.89
CA PHE A 76 4.61 -9.85 -7.99
C PHE A 76 5.25 -9.48 -9.32
N ARG A 77 4.97 -10.27 -10.34
CA ARG A 77 5.28 -9.95 -11.74
C ARG A 77 3.97 -9.59 -12.43
N VAL A 78 3.98 -8.50 -13.16
CA VAL A 78 2.87 -8.13 -14.02
C VAL A 78 2.84 -9.10 -15.21
N ASP A 79 1.71 -9.72 -15.45
CA ASP A 79 1.47 -10.58 -16.60
C ASP A 79 0.37 -9.96 -17.47
N GLY A 80 0.75 -9.60 -18.69
CA GLY A 80 -0.12 -8.99 -19.68
C GLY A 80 -0.17 -7.45 -19.65
N ASN A 81 -0.99 -6.92 -20.55
CA ASN A 81 -1.02 -5.50 -20.92
C ASN A 81 -2.21 -4.71 -20.36
N SER A 82 -2.92 -5.26 -19.38
CA SER A 82 -4.17 -4.65 -18.88
C SER A 82 -3.99 -3.31 -18.14
N MET A 83 -2.76 -3.00 -17.73
CA MET A 83 -2.41 -1.78 -16.98
C MET A 83 -1.52 -0.82 -17.77
N VAL A 84 -1.30 -1.08 -19.08
CA VAL A 84 -0.60 -0.14 -19.98
C VAL A 84 -1.45 1.13 -20.14
N PRO A 85 -0.82 2.32 -20.13
CA PRO A 85 0.62 2.59 -20.20
C PRO A 85 1.34 2.61 -18.83
N ASN A 86 0.64 2.59 -17.73
CA ASN A 86 1.22 2.86 -16.40
C ASN A 86 2.04 1.69 -15.83
N LEU A 87 1.64 0.45 -16.13
CA LEU A 87 2.44 -0.73 -15.83
C LEU A 87 2.59 -1.57 -17.09
N GLN A 88 3.78 -2.10 -17.30
CA GLN A 88 4.13 -2.90 -18.47
C GLN A 88 4.17 -4.39 -18.13
N ASP A 89 4.05 -5.21 -19.17
CA ASP A 89 4.24 -6.65 -19.06
C ASP A 89 5.64 -6.98 -18.53
N GLU A 90 5.75 -8.04 -17.74
CA GLU A 90 6.98 -8.53 -17.10
C GLU A 90 7.57 -7.60 -15.99
N GLN A 91 6.95 -6.47 -15.72
CA GLN A 91 7.38 -5.56 -14.66
C GLN A 91 7.25 -6.22 -13.28
N MET A 92 8.29 -6.11 -12.47
CA MET A 92 8.29 -6.66 -11.12
C MET A 92 7.96 -5.61 -10.08
N LEU A 93 6.98 -5.90 -9.25
CA LEU A 93 6.41 -5.00 -8.28
C LEU A 93 6.55 -5.51 -6.85
N LEU A 94 6.75 -4.60 -5.93
CA LEU A 94 6.54 -4.83 -4.50
C LEU A 94 5.15 -4.37 -4.12
N VAL A 95 4.43 -5.25 -3.44
CA VAL A 95 3.05 -5.05 -2.99
C VAL A 95 3.01 -5.01 -1.47
N ASN A 96 2.46 -3.94 -0.91
CA ASN A 96 2.24 -3.81 0.52
C ASN A 96 0.96 -4.56 0.92
N VAL A 97 1.12 -5.69 1.59
CA VAL A 97 -0.01 -6.56 2.01
C VAL A 97 -0.76 -6.03 3.22
N ASN A 98 -0.20 -5.08 3.93
CA ASN A 98 -0.84 -4.48 5.10
C ASN A 98 -1.57 -3.18 4.78
N ALA A 99 -1.51 -2.70 3.52
CA ALA A 99 -2.05 -1.40 3.12
C ALA A 99 -3.51 -1.19 3.56
N TYR A 100 -4.33 -2.26 3.47
CA TYR A 100 -5.77 -2.20 3.77
C TYR A 100 -6.17 -3.16 4.90
N ARG A 101 -5.24 -3.53 5.75
CA ARG A 101 -5.58 -4.29 6.95
C ARG A 101 -6.37 -3.41 7.91
N HIS A 102 -7.53 -3.90 8.27
CA HIS A 102 -8.43 -3.28 9.22
C HIS A 102 -8.79 -4.27 10.33
N PHE A 103 -9.19 -3.77 11.46
CA PHE A 103 -9.74 -4.56 12.54
C PHE A 103 -10.81 -3.74 13.27
N ASP A 104 -11.79 -4.44 13.79
CA ASP A 104 -12.78 -3.82 14.66
C ASP A 104 -12.17 -3.57 16.04
N LEU A 105 -12.05 -2.29 16.39
CA LEU A 105 -11.49 -1.87 17.68
C LEU A 105 -12.33 -2.39 18.85
N ASN A 106 -13.64 -2.52 18.65
CA ASN A 106 -14.53 -2.98 19.71
C ASN A 106 -14.29 -4.47 20.03
N ASN A 107 -13.94 -5.29 19.06
CA ASN A 107 -13.52 -6.67 19.32
C ASN A 107 -12.28 -6.74 20.23
N VAL A 108 -11.38 -5.77 20.11
CA VAL A 108 -10.19 -5.68 20.98
C VAL A 108 -10.55 -5.11 22.35
N LEU A 109 -11.42 -4.10 22.40
CA LEU A 109 -11.87 -3.48 23.65
C LEU A 109 -12.75 -4.40 24.47
N ASN A 110 -13.62 -5.20 23.84
CA ASN A 110 -14.50 -6.18 24.50
C ASN A 110 -13.71 -7.37 25.10
N LEU A 111 -12.41 -7.50 24.81
CA LEU A 111 -11.53 -8.43 25.52
C LEU A 111 -11.15 -7.92 26.91
N LEU A 112 -11.30 -6.62 27.17
CA LEU A 112 -11.08 -6.01 28.48
C LEU A 112 -12.41 -6.01 29.28
N PRO A 113 -12.37 -6.19 30.60
CA PRO A 113 -13.57 -6.11 31.41
C PRO A 113 -14.13 -4.68 31.38
N GLY A 114 -15.32 -4.52 30.81
CA GLY A 114 -16.02 -3.24 30.63
C GLY A 114 -17.40 -3.46 30.02
N ASP A 115 -18.10 -2.37 29.68
CA ASP A 115 -19.38 -2.44 28.99
C ASP A 115 -19.12 -2.76 27.49
N ASP A 116 -19.88 -3.73 26.96
CA ASP A 116 -19.83 -4.09 25.54
C ASP A 116 -20.23 -2.89 24.69
N GLN A 117 -19.41 -2.58 23.69
CA GLN A 117 -19.69 -1.53 22.71
C GLN A 117 -20.44 -2.17 21.52
N PRO A 118 -21.71 -1.78 21.29
CA PRO A 118 -22.54 -2.43 20.27
C PRO A 118 -22.24 -1.98 18.83
N GLU A 119 -21.49 -0.88 18.63
CA GLU A 119 -21.20 -0.35 17.31
C GLU A 119 -19.85 -0.83 16.81
N GLU A 120 -19.79 -1.37 15.59
CA GLU A 120 -18.54 -1.74 14.94
C GLU A 120 -17.69 -0.48 14.69
N ARG A 121 -16.47 -0.48 15.20
CA ARG A 121 -15.51 0.60 15.00
C ARG A 121 -14.29 0.08 14.23
N MET A 122 -14.38 0.14 12.92
CA MET A 122 -13.27 -0.24 12.04
C MET A 122 -12.13 0.75 12.15
N VAL A 123 -10.93 0.23 12.33
CA VAL A 123 -9.68 1.00 12.34
C VAL A 123 -8.78 0.51 11.23
N TRP A 124 -8.29 1.44 10.44
CA TRP A 124 -7.39 1.24 9.31
C TRP A 124 -5.99 1.79 9.63
N PRO A 125 -5.12 1.01 10.29
CA PRO A 125 -3.84 1.53 10.78
C PRO A 125 -2.90 2.03 9.68
N PHE A 126 -3.05 1.52 8.46
CA PHE A 126 -2.18 1.80 7.34
C PHE A 126 -2.86 2.57 6.20
N GLY A 127 -4.12 2.99 6.42
CA GLY A 127 -4.93 3.73 5.46
C GLY A 127 -6.06 2.91 4.87
N GLU A 128 -7.09 3.61 4.43
CA GLU A 128 -8.25 3.06 3.75
C GLU A 128 -7.97 2.94 2.24
N PRO A 129 -8.68 2.05 1.52
CA PRO A 129 -8.63 2.04 0.06
C PRO A 129 -9.01 3.40 -0.51
N GLN A 130 -8.23 3.89 -1.45
CA GLN A 130 -8.47 5.17 -2.11
C GLN A 130 -8.71 4.96 -3.60
N ARG A 131 -9.56 5.81 -4.19
CA ARG A 131 -9.71 5.86 -5.63
C ARG A 131 -8.36 6.24 -6.26
N GLY A 132 -7.95 5.53 -7.32
CA GLY A 132 -6.64 5.72 -7.93
C GLY A 132 -5.56 4.74 -7.48
N ASP A 133 -5.78 4.02 -6.37
CA ASP A 133 -4.85 2.98 -5.92
C ASP A 133 -4.81 1.81 -6.90
N ILE A 134 -3.59 1.33 -7.17
CA ILE A 134 -3.40 0.09 -7.93
C ILE A 134 -3.27 -1.06 -6.94
N ILE A 135 -4.18 -2.02 -7.04
CA ILE A 135 -4.27 -3.16 -6.12
C ILE A 135 -4.03 -4.49 -6.83
N VAL A 136 -3.49 -5.43 -6.06
CA VAL A 136 -3.41 -6.85 -6.42
C VAL A 136 -4.47 -7.59 -5.61
N PHE A 137 -5.28 -8.40 -6.28
CA PHE A 137 -6.41 -9.10 -5.66
C PHE A 137 -6.69 -10.43 -6.35
N ASN A 138 -7.38 -11.34 -5.66
CA ASN A 138 -7.93 -12.56 -6.24
C ASN A 138 -9.33 -12.27 -6.79
N PRO A 139 -9.61 -12.52 -8.09
CA PRO A 139 -10.94 -12.29 -8.65
C PRO A 139 -12.02 -13.17 -8.02
N ASP A 140 -11.66 -14.37 -7.59
CA ASP A 140 -12.48 -15.29 -6.81
C ASP A 140 -11.61 -16.07 -5.81
N ALA A 141 -12.26 -16.87 -4.94
CA ALA A 141 -11.56 -17.62 -3.89
C ALA A 141 -10.65 -18.73 -4.43
N ASP A 142 -10.96 -19.24 -5.63
CA ASP A 142 -10.25 -20.36 -6.27
C ASP A 142 -9.33 -19.89 -7.41
N ALA A 143 -9.11 -18.58 -7.53
CA ALA A 143 -8.30 -18.03 -8.59
C ALA A 143 -6.86 -18.53 -8.52
N GLU A 144 -6.36 -19.13 -9.61
CA GLU A 144 -4.98 -19.59 -9.71
C GLU A 144 -3.97 -18.44 -9.76
N GLN A 145 -4.40 -17.28 -10.28
CA GLN A 145 -3.55 -16.12 -10.46
C GLN A 145 -4.26 -14.83 -10.01
N PRO A 146 -3.58 -13.99 -9.22
CA PRO A 146 -4.11 -12.70 -8.84
C PRO A 146 -4.10 -11.72 -10.01
N TYR A 147 -5.04 -10.78 -9.97
CA TYR A 147 -5.15 -9.68 -10.92
C TYR A 147 -4.59 -8.39 -10.33
N ILE A 148 -4.15 -7.50 -11.22
CA ILE A 148 -3.73 -6.15 -10.87
C ILE A 148 -4.59 -5.13 -11.62
N LYS A 149 -5.26 -4.23 -10.87
CA LYS A 149 -6.17 -3.21 -11.42
C LYS A 149 -6.15 -1.96 -10.57
N ARG A 150 -6.73 -0.87 -11.11
CA ARG A 150 -6.89 0.40 -10.41
C ARG A 150 -8.28 0.49 -9.80
N ILE A 151 -8.35 0.96 -8.54
CA ILE A 151 -9.62 1.29 -7.87
C ILE A 151 -10.23 2.53 -8.54
N ILE A 152 -11.48 2.40 -8.98
CA ILE A 152 -12.27 3.46 -9.60
C ILE A 152 -13.47 3.81 -8.75
N GLY A 153 -14.10 2.81 -8.11
CA GLY A 153 -15.26 3.02 -7.23
C GLY A 153 -14.99 2.50 -5.83
N LEU A 154 -15.41 3.27 -4.84
CA LEU A 154 -15.36 2.96 -3.42
C LEU A 154 -16.74 2.48 -2.93
N PRO A 155 -16.82 1.84 -1.74
CA PRO A 155 -18.09 1.37 -1.18
C PRO A 155 -19.18 2.44 -1.15
N GLY A 156 -20.39 2.10 -1.58
CA GLY A 156 -21.56 2.97 -1.61
C GLY A 156 -21.62 3.94 -2.77
N GLU A 157 -20.59 4.04 -3.61
CA GLU A 157 -20.58 4.96 -4.75
C GLU A 157 -21.33 4.41 -5.96
N THR A 158 -21.91 5.32 -6.73
CA THR A 158 -22.55 5.00 -8.00
C THR A 158 -21.57 5.20 -9.15
N ILE A 159 -21.31 4.13 -9.90
CA ILE A 159 -20.47 4.15 -11.10
C ILE A 159 -21.38 4.14 -12.33
N THR A 160 -21.16 5.09 -13.23
CA THR A 160 -21.90 5.21 -14.49
C THR A 160 -20.93 5.34 -15.66
N PHE A 161 -21.23 4.66 -16.77
CA PHE A 161 -20.48 4.79 -18.03
C PHE A 161 -21.33 5.58 -19.03
N GLN A 162 -20.91 6.78 -19.36
CA GLN A 162 -21.62 7.66 -20.27
C GLN A 162 -20.65 8.33 -21.24
N ASP A 163 -20.99 8.37 -22.52
CA ASP A 163 -20.23 9.04 -23.58
C ASP A 163 -18.76 8.63 -23.68
N GLY A 164 -18.44 7.39 -23.23
CA GLY A 164 -17.07 6.86 -23.22
C GLY A 164 -16.24 7.25 -22.02
N TYR A 165 -16.85 7.85 -21.01
CA TYR A 165 -16.21 8.27 -19.77
C TYR A 165 -16.83 7.57 -18.57
N VAL A 166 -16.02 7.46 -17.51
CA VAL A 166 -16.48 6.98 -16.22
C VAL A 166 -16.97 8.15 -15.39
N HIS A 167 -18.14 7.99 -14.78
CA HIS A 167 -18.69 8.93 -13.82
C HIS A 167 -18.82 8.24 -12.47
N VAL A 168 -18.49 8.95 -11.40
CA VAL A 168 -18.69 8.51 -10.02
C VAL A 168 -19.62 9.51 -9.36
N ASN A 169 -20.72 9.04 -8.77
CA ASN A 169 -21.74 9.87 -8.14
C ASN A 169 -22.26 10.98 -9.07
N GLY A 170 -22.32 10.70 -10.39
CA GLY A 170 -22.74 11.63 -11.42
C GLY A 170 -21.69 12.63 -11.89
N GLN A 171 -20.48 12.60 -11.34
CA GLN A 171 -19.37 13.44 -11.76
C GLN A 171 -18.41 12.66 -12.65
N GLN A 172 -18.08 13.22 -13.83
CA GLN A 172 -17.09 12.62 -14.73
C GLN A 172 -15.71 12.62 -14.07
N LEU A 173 -15.04 11.45 -14.08
CA LEU A 173 -13.66 11.34 -13.63
C LEU A 173 -12.69 11.95 -14.63
N ASP A 174 -11.70 12.68 -14.13
CA ASP A 174 -10.52 13.07 -14.90
C ASP A 174 -9.53 11.90 -14.91
N GLU A 175 -9.44 11.23 -16.04
CA GLU A 175 -8.61 10.04 -16.21
C GLU A 175 -7.44 10.28 -17.18
N SER A 176 -6.72 11.39 -17.00
CA SER A 176 -5.61 11.78 -17.86
C SER A 176 -4.47 10.73 -17.90
N TYR A 177 -4.42 9.80 -16.96
CA TYR A 177 -3.45 8.70 -16.90
C TYR A 177 -3.67 7.59 -17.95
N ILE A 178 -4.79 7.60 -18.69
CA ILE A 178 -5.09 6.63 -19.75
C ILE A 178 -5.07 7.23 -21.16
N ASP A 179 -4.44 8.40 -21.33
CA ASP A 179 -4.28 9.08 -22.62
C ASP A 179 -5.61 9.27 -23.41
N GLY A 180 -6.71 9.52 -22.69
CA GLY A 180 -8.01 9.75 -23.29
C GLY A 180 -8.67 8.51 -23.91
N ALA A 181 -8.27 7.31 -23.49
CA ALA A 181 -8.89 6.08 -23.93
C ALA A 181 -10.38 6.04 -23.55
N VAL A 182 -11.22 5.71 -24.53
CA VAL A 182 -12.66 5.55 -24.34
C VAL A 182 -12.95 4.33 -23.48
N THR A 183 -13.78 4.51 -22.45
CA THR A 183 -14.21 3.42 -21.57
C THR A 183 -15.61 2.97 -21.93
N GLU A 184 -15.73 1.85 -22.61
CA GLU A 184 -17.03 1.29 -22.97
C GLU A 184 -17.66 0.53 -21.79
N CYS A 185 -18.95 0.72 -21.65
CA CYS A 185 -19.78 -0.14 -20.82
C CYS A 185 -19.90 -1.52 -21.46
N ARG A 186 -19.64 -2.58 -20.69
CA ARG A 186 -19.72 -3.96 -21.21
C ARG A 186 -20.96 -4.72 -20.79
N ARG A 187 -21.59 -4.33 -19.67
CA ARG A 187 -22.76 -5.03 -19.12
C ARG A 187 -23.72 -4.09 -18.40
N GLU A 188 -23.36 -3.67 -17.22
CA GLU A 188 -24.13 -2.73 -16.41
C GLU A 188 -23.47 -1.36 -16.50
N CYS A 189 -24.24 -0.39 -17.04
CA CYS A 189 -23.72 0.95 -17.26
C CYS A 189 -23.94 1.86 -16.05
N ASP A 190 -24.81 1.45 -15.16
CA ASP A 190 -25.09 2.09 -13.87
C ASP A 190 -25.09 1.04 -12.77
N MET A 191 -24.30 1.24 -11.73
CA MET A 191 -24.24 0.33 -10.60
C MET A 191 -23.82 1.05 -9.32
N VAL A 192 -24.26 0.54 -8.19
CA VAL A 192 -23.79 0.97 -6.87
C VAL A 192 -22.76 -0.05 -6.40
N VAL A 193 -21.63 0.44 -5.93
CA VAL A 193 -20.60 -0.39 -5.33
C VAL A 193 -21.11 -0.86 -3.96
N ASN A 194 -21.12 -2.17 -3.74
CA ASN A 194 -21.58 -2.75 -2.48
C ASN A 194 -20.68 -2.33 -1.32
N GLU A 195 -21.21 -2.40 -0.10
CA GLU A 195 -20.41 -2.27 1.10
C GLU A 195 -19.28 -3.33 1.09
N ASP A 196 -18.12 -2.98 1.63
CA ASP A 196 -16.92 -3.83 1.65
C ASP A 196 -16.40 -4.28 0.28
N HIS A 197 -16.82 -3.64 -0.81
CA HIS A 197 -16.34 -3.91 -2.16
C HIS A 197 -15.71 -2.67 -2.79
N VAL A 198 -14.89 -2.92 -3.79
CA VAL A 198 -14.37 -1.87 -4.68
C VAL A 198 -14.65 -2.22 -6.14
N TYR A 199 -14.79 -1.20 -6.95
CA TYR A 199 -14.92 -1.34 -8.40
C TYR A 199 -13.59 -1.01 -9.06
N VAL A 200 -13.06 -1.93 -9.84
CA VAL A 200 -11.70 -1.81 -10.38
C VAL A 200 -11.70 -1.87 -11.92
N LEU A 201 -10.85 -1.05 -12.53
CA LEU A 201 -10.63 -1.06 -13.98
C LEU A 201 -9.15 -1.23 -14.30
N GLY A 202 -8.86 -1.84 -15.45
CA GLY A 202 -7.54 -1.79 -16.02
C GLY A 202 -7.30 -0.44 -16.71
N ASP A 203 -6.06 0.05 -16.65
CA ASP A 203 -5.69 1.30 -17.30
C ASP A 203 -5.80 1.16 -18.83
N ASN A 204 -5.51 -0.04 -19.37
CA ASN A 204 -5.81 -0.40 -20.76
C ASN A 204 -7.29 -0.79 -20.91
N ARG A 205 -8.17 0.20 -21.00
CA ARG A 205 -9.62 0.05 -21.02
C ARG A 205 -10.14 -0.95 -22.03
N ASN A 206 -9.53 -1.01 -23.21
CA ASN A 206 -9.96 -1.87 -24.32
C ASN A 206 -9.45 -3.30 -24.19
N ASN A 207 -8.36 -3.50 -23.46
CA ASN A 207 -7.69 -4.80 -23.30
C ASN A 207 -7.52 -5.17 -21.82
N SER A 208 -8.62 -5.18 -21.06
CA SER A 208 -8.63 -5.52 -19.63
C SER A 208 -9.83 -6.38 -19.31
N THR A 209 -9.60 -7.46 -18.57
CA THR A 209 -10.61 -8.20 -17.82
C THR A 209 -10.65 -7.60 -16.41
N ASP A 210 -11.72 -6.85 -16.12
CA ASP A 210 -11.88 -6.07 -14.89
C ASP A 210 -13.34 -6.10 -14.42
N SER A 211 -13.74 -5.22 -13.52
CA SER A 211 -15.09 -5.23 -12.91
C SER A 211 -16.24 -5.12 -13.92
N ARG A 212 -16.00 -4.69 -15.15
CA ARG A 212 -16.98 -4.71 -16.24
C ARG A 212 -17.24 -6.13 -16.76
N SER A 213 -16.35 -7.08 -16.44
CA SER A 213 -16.51 -8.48 -16.82
C SER A 213 -17.25 -9.25 -15.73
N PRO A 214 -18.21 -10.14 -16.10
CA PRO A 214 -18.89 -11.01 -15.12
C PRO A 214 -17.97 -11.92 -14.32
N SER A 215 -16.78 -12.23 -14.87
CA SER A 215 -15.79 -13.07 -14.19
C SER A 215 -15.02 -12.35 -13.07
N VAL A 216 -15.11 -11.04 -12.98
CA VAL A 216 -14.48 -10.24 -11.92
C VAL A 216 -15.55 -9.57 -11.07
N GLY A 217 -16.44 -8.77 -11.70
CA GLY A 217 -17.47 -8.01 -10.96
C GLY A 217 -16.87 -7.02 -9.97
N GLN A 218 -17.63 -6.70 -8.93
CA GLN A 218 -17.14 -5.92 -7.80
C GLN A 218 -16.22 -6.79 -6.93
N VAL A 219 -15.10 -6.24 -6.50
CA VAL A 219 -14.07 -6.98 -5.75
C VAL A 219 -14.26 -6.78 -4.26
N PRO A 220 -14.52 -7.86 -3.49
CA PRO A 220 -14.56 -7.76 -2.03
C PRO A 220 -13.19 -7.30 -1.49
N LEU A 221 -13.20 -6.42 -0.50
CA LEU A 221 -11.95 -5.96 0.16
C LEU A 221 -11.18 -7.12 0.80
N SER A 222 -11.88 -8.18 1.21
CA SER A 222 -11.26 -9.42 1.72
C SER A 222 -10.42 -10.17 0.68
N ASN A 223 -10.69 -9.96 -0.61
CA ASN A 223 -9.95 -10.59 -1.70
C ASN A 223 -8.73 -9.76 -2.14
N VAL A 224 -8.57 -8.54 -1.58
CA VAL A 224 -7.42 -7.69 -1.88
C VAL A 224 -6.19 -8.19 -1.14
N ILE A 225 -5.16 -8.55 -1.90
CA ILE A 225 -3.87 -8.99 -1.38
C ILE A 225 -3.09 -7.80 -0.86
N GLY A 226 -3.12 -6.66 -1.58
CA GLY A 226 -2.45 -5.44 -1.15
C GLY A 226 -2.35 -4.38 -2.24
N LYS A 227 -1.72 -3.26 -1.87
CA LYS A 227 -1.47 -2.10 -2.75
C LYS A 227 -0.11 -2.24 -3.43
N ALA A 228 -0.07 -2.10 -4.75
CA ALA A 228 1.17 -2.00 -5.49
C ALA A 228 1.91 -0.71 -5.09
N TRP A 229 3.16 -0.86 -4.71
CA TRP A 229 3.91 0.24 -4.07
C TRP A 229 5.13 0.68 -4.87
N LEU A 230 5.98 -0.28 -5.26
CA LEU A 230 7.27 0.00 -5.90
C LEU A 230 7.48 -0.94 -7.08
N SER A 231 7.87 -0.40 -8.23
CA SER A 231 8.46 -1.15 -9.33
C SER A 231 9.97 -1.23 -9.14
N TYR A 232 10.55 -2.43 -9.14
CA TYR A 232 11.99 -2.60 -8.94
C TYR A 232 12.71 -3.20 -10.14
N TRP A 233 11.98 -3.70 -11.13
CA TRP A 233 12.53 -4.23 -12.36
C TRP A 233 11.50 -4.11 -13.52
N PRO A 234 11.92 -3.81 -14.75
CA PRO A 234 13.28 -3.47 -15.16
C PRO A 234 13.75 -2.12 -14.63
N MET A 235 15.06 -1.85 -14.65
CA MET A 235 15.66 -0.68 -13.99
C MET A 235 15.25 0.66 -14.61
N ASP A 236 14.86 0.69 -15.86
CA ASP A 236 14.31 1.86 -16.57
C ASP A 236 12.90 2.23 -16.09
N LEU A 237 12.20 1.28 -15.48
CA LEU A 237 10.89 1.46 -14.85
C LEU A 237 10.95 1.46 -13.31
N PHE A 238 12.16 1.61 -12.76
CA PHE A 238 12.32 1.69 -11.30
C PHE A 238 11.66 2.95 -10.73
N GLY A 239 10.74 2.78 -9.79
CA GLY A 239 10.06 3.90 -9.15
C GLY A 239 8.81 3.48 -8.39
N PHE A 240 8.21 4.44 -7.70
CA PHE A 240 6.94 4.20 -7.05
C PHE A 240 5.84 3.98 -8.09
N VAL A 241 4.96 3.02 -7.81
CA VAL A 241 3.77 2.78 -8.63
C VAL A 241 2.87 4.01 -8.54
N PRO A 242 2.45 4.59 -9.67
CA PRO A 242 1.72 5.84 -9.66
C PRO A 242 0.32 5.67 -9.05
N HIS A 243 0.10 6.30 -7.92
CA HIS A 243 -1.23 6.62 -7.44
C HIS A 243 -1.75 7.82 -8.24
N TYR A 244 -3.02 7.84 -8.56
CA TYR A 244 -3.63 8.96 -9.25
C TYR A 244 -4.62 9.67 -8.33
N ASP A 245 -4.31 10.90 -7.98
CA ASP A 245 -5.20 11.77 -7.21
C ASP A 245 -6.19 12.45 -8.17
N TYR A 246 -7.48 12.24 -7.98
CA TYR A 246 -8.51 12.85 -8.82
C TYR A 246 -8.78 14.29 -8.34
N PRO A 247 -8.40 15.33 -9.11
CA PRO A 247 -8.43 16.72 -8.64
C PRO A 247 -9.84 17.25 -8.37
N ASN A 248 -10.87 16.61 -8.92
CA ASN A 248 -12.26 16.97 -8.73
C ASN A 248 -13.03 16.04 -7.78
N ASP A 249 -12.34 15.11 -7.15
CA ASP A 249 -12.94 14.14 -6.24
C ASP A 249 -13.08 14.77 -4.85
N VAL A 250 -14.15 15.52 -4.65
CA VAL A 250 -14.41 16.28 -3.42
C VAL A 250 -14.64 15.34 -2.23
N ASP A 251 -15.02 14.09 -2.49
CA ASP A 251 -15.39 13.10 -1.47
C ASP A 251 -14.33 12.03 -1.26
N ALA A 252 -13.24 12.00 -2.04
CA ALA A 252 -12.14 11.04 -1.89
C ALA A 252 -11.44 11.10 -0.52
N ASN A 253 -11.63 12.20 0.22
CA ASN A 253 -11.15 12.39 1.60
C ASN A 253 -12.27 12.42 2.65
N ALA A 254 -13.53 12.29 2.25
CA ALA A 254 -14.59 11.98 3.18
C ALA A 254 -14.48 10.48 3.49
N GLY A 255 -13.46 10.16 4.29
CA GLY A 255 -13.28 8.81 4.80
C GLY A 255 -14.62 8.27 5.27
N VAL A 256 -14.80 6.97 5.12
CA VAL A 256 -15.90 6.19 5.68
C VAL A 256 -16.03 6.51 7.18
N GLY A 257 -16.60 7.64 7.44
CA GLY A 257 -16.86 8.21 8.74
C GLY A 257 -18.14 9.01 8.64
N THR A 258 -19.26 8.37 8.96
CA THR A 258 -20.62 8.90 8.94
C THR A 258 -21.14 9.14 7.50
N ALA A 259 -21.69 8.09 6.88
CA ALA A 259 -22.80 8.31 5.96
C ALA A 259 -23.73 9.29 6.67
N PRO A 260 -24.02 10.50 6.11
CA PRO A 260 -25.21 11.19 6.52
C PRO A 260 -26.31 10.19 6.23
N ASN A 261 -27.02 9.80 7.25
CA ASN A 261 -28.25 9.03 7.18
C ASN A 261 -29.14 9.67 6.08
N ALA A 262 -28.85 9.38 4.81
CA ALA A 262 -29.81 9.50 3.74
C ALA A 262 -30.78 8.39 4.09
N ALA A 263 -31.77 8.76 4.92
CA ALA A 263 -32.95 7.97 5.13
C ALA A 263 -33.38 7.54 3.73
N ALA A 264 -33.14 6.27 3.41
CA ALA A 264 -33.86 5.60 2.36
C ALA A 264 -35.30 6.06 2.58
N PRO A 265 -36.03 6.53 1.56
CA PRO A 265 -37.41 6.95 1.76
C PRO A 265 -38.08 5.81 2.50
N ALA A 266 -38.45 6.08 3.74
CA ALA A 266 -38.99 5.08 4.65
C ALA A 266 -40.05 4.35 3.83
N ALA A 267 -39.78 3.09 3.51
CA ALA A 267 -40.76 2.27 2.85
C ALA A 267 -41.99 2.39 3.72
N SER A 268 -43.03 2.98 3.17
CA SER A 268 -44.30 3.19 3.88
C SER A 268 -44.63 1.89 4.56
N PRO A 269 -44.96 1.87 5.83
CA PRO A 269 -45.15 0.64 6.57
C PRO A 269 -46.19 -0.18 5.83
N GLU A 270 -45.75 -1.30 5.28
CA GLU A 270 -46.55 -2.28 4.52
C GLU A 270 -47.84 -2.52 5.28
N THR A 271 -48.98 -2.20 4.67
CA THR A 271 -50.28 -2.33 5.32
C THR A 271 -50.52 -3.80 5.68
N ARG A 272 -51.39 -4.02 6.67
CA ARG A 272 -51.76 -5.40 7.09
C ARG A 272 -52.35 -6.20 5.94
N GLU A 273 -52.89 -5.54 4.95
CA GLU A 273 -53.51 -6.13 3.76
C GLU A 273 -52.46 -6.53 2.73
N GLU A 274 -51.46 -5.72 2.47
CA GLU A 274 -50.33 -6.05 1.59
C GLU A 274 -49.50 -7.25 2.11
N ARG A 275 -49.28 -7.33 3.43
CA ARG A 275 -48.66 -8.51 4.05
C ARG A 275 -49.49 -9.80 3.89
N ARG A 276 -50.80 -9.66 3.89
CA ARG A 276 -51.71 -10.83 3.65
C ARG A 276 -51.62 -11.30 2.20
N GLU A 277 -51.63 -10.37 1.25
CA GLU A 277 -51.51 -10.69 -0.18
C GLU A 277 -50.16 -11.29 -0.53
N ARG A 278 -49.08 -10.78 0.04
CA ARG A 278 -47.75 -11.34 -0.16
C ARG A 278 -47.67 -12.79 0.34
N ARG A 279 -48.18 -13.07 1.54
CA ARG A 279 -48.20 -14.42 2.10
C ARG A 279 -49.12 -15.36 1.31
N GLN A 280 -50.17 -14.86 0.66
CA GLN A 280 -51.01 -15.66 -0.22
C GLN A 280 -50.31 -16.00 -1.53
N ARG A 281 -49.56 -15.06 -2.10
CA ARG A 281 -48.74 -15.30 -3.31
C ARG A 281 -47.59 -16.30 -3.01
N GLU A 282 -46.92 -16.16 -1.88
CA GLU A 282 -45.89 -17.12 -1.45
C GLU A 282 -46.46 -18.53 -1.27
N ARG A 283 -47.63 -18.69 -0.68
CA ARG A 283 -48.31 -19.98 -0.56
C ARG A 283 -48.78 -20.58 -1.87
N ALA A 284 -49.23 -19.75 -2.81
CA ALA A 284 -49.65 -20.19 -4.15
C ALA A 284 -48.44 -20.59 -5.03
N ALA A 285 -47.23 -20.02 -4.76
CA ALA A 285 -46.02 -20.43 -5.44
C ALA A 285 -45.45 -21.78 -4.95
N ASP A 286 -45.71 -22.14 -3.70
CA ASP A 286 -45.32 -23.46 -3.13
C ASP A 286 -46.22 -24.60 -3.57
N GLU A 287 -47.39 -24.32 -4.18
CA GLU A 287 -48.35 -25.31 -4.67
C GLU A 287 -48.16 -25.61 -6.18
N VAL A 288 -46.94 -25.88 -6.61
CA VAL A 288 -46.66 -26.39 -7.95
C VAL A 288 -46.87 -27.92 -7.93
N PRO A 289 -47.84 -28.45 -8.70
CA PRO A 289 -48.08 -29.91 -8.71
C PRO A 289 -46.88 -30.62 -9.33
N THR A 290 -46.31 -31.53 -8.59
CA THR A 290 -45.27 -32.46 -9.03
C THR A 290 -45.89 -33.39 -10.08
N LEU A 291 -45.52 -33.20 -11.36
CA LEU A 291 -45.87 -34.16 -12.42
C LEU A 291 -45.10 -35.46 -12.21
N VAL A 292 -45.82 -36.52 -11.81
CA VAL A 292 -45.30 -37.89 -11.74
C VAL A 292 -45.25 -38.44 -13.19
N PRO A 293 -44.11 -38.93 -13.69
CA PRO A 293 -44.05 -39.56 -15.01
C PRO A 293 -44.80 -40.91 -14.93
N GLN A 294 -45.76 -41.07 -15.80
CA GLN A 294 -46.38 -42.37 -16.06
C GLN A 294 -45.52 -43.15 -17.04
N ASN A 295 -45.21 -44.43 -16.72
CA ASN A 295 -44.52 -45.40 -17.53
C ASN A 295 -45.25 -45.73 -18.85
#